data_1d50dd99e123f5a4eb6f9d984213bb98
#
_entry.id   1d50dd99e123f5a4eb6f9d984213bb98
#
_cell.length_a   1.000
_cell.length_b   1.000
_cell.length_c   1.000
_cell.angle_alpha   90.00
_cell.angle_beta   90.00
_cell.angle_gamma   90.00
#
_symmetry.space_group_name_H-M   'P 1'
#
loop_
_entity.id
_entity.type
_entity.pdbx_description
1 polymer ?
#
loop_
_entity_poly.entity_id
_entity_poly.type
_entity_poly.pdbx_seq_one_letter_code
_entity_poly.pdbx_strand_id
1 'polypeptide(L)'
;MSKSFNNITKHVSSNMMKLHKNIPNTTKAFSQLSKAGTAEGVLDEKTKELIALALAVGARCDACIGFHTKALVKLGATEQEVAETLGVCVVMGGGPSMMYAAEAVASFEEFSKEG
;
A
#
# COMPACT_ATOMS: atom_id res chain seq x y z
N MET A 1 19.99 -8.93 0.26
CA MET A 1 18.77 -9.66 0.55
C MET A 1 17.55 -8.84 0.23
N SER A 2 16.56 -9.47 -0.36
CA SER A 2 15.33 -8.76 -0.69
C SER A 2 14.40 -8.67 0.52
N LYS A 3 13.54 -7.66 0.49
CA LYS A 3 12.53 -7.45 1.54
C LYS A 3 11.39 -8.44 1.38
N SER A 4 10.76 -8.83 2.49
CA SER A 4 9.48 -9.52 2.46
C SER A 4 8.41 -8.54 2.95
N PHE A 5 7.51 -8.15 2.08
CA PHE A 5 6.44 -7.21 2.42
C PHE A 5 5.38 -7.87 3.32
N ASN A 6 5.20 -9.18 3.20
CA ASN A 6 4.37 -9.92 4.15
C ASN A 6 4.95 -9.81 5.57
N ASN A 7 6.26 -9.99 5.72
CA ASN A 7 6.92 -9.84 7.02
C ASN A 7 6.84 -8.40 7.52
N ILE A 8 7.05 -7.41 6.64
CA ILE A 8 6.96 -5.99 6.99
C ILE A 8 5.56 -5.65 7.51
N THR A 9 4.52 -6.03 6.77
CA THR A 9 3.14 -5.71 7.19
C THR A 9 2.75 -6.41 8.48
N LYS A 10 3.17 -7.66 8.68
CA LYS A 10 2.91 -8.39 9.93
C LYS A 10 3.61 -7.73 11.11
N HIS A 11 4.86 -7.33 10.92
CA HIS A 11 5.64 -6.65 11.95
C HIS A 11 4.98 -5.32 12.36
N VAL A 12 4.60 -4.52 11.37
CA VAL A 12 3.96 -3.22 11.63
C VAL A 12 2.60 -3.42 12.30
N SER A 13 1.79 -4.36 11.81
CA SER A 13 0.48 -4.66 12.40
C SER A 13 0.59 -5.07 13.87
N SER A 14 1.56 -5.92 14.18
CA SER A 14 1.80 -6.34 15.57
C SER A 14 2.12 -5.15 16.47
N ASN A 15 2.96 -4.24 16.00
CA ASN A 15 3.34 -3.06 16.78
C ASN A 15 2.23 -2.01 16.82
N MET A 16 1.41 -1.90 15.77
CA MET A 16 0.24 -1.03 15.80
C MET A 16 -0.77 -1.47 16.86
N MET A 17 -0.90 -2.77 17.09
CA MET A 17 -1.77 -3.26 18.18
C MET A 17 -1.26 -2.82 19.55
N LYS A 18 0.05 -2.79 19.75
CA LYS A 18 0.64 -2.28 21.00
C LYS A 18 0.37 -0.79 21.17
N LEU A 19 0.50 -0.04 20.08
CA LEU A 19 0.20 1.40 20.09
C LEU A 19 -1.28 1.63 20.40
N HIS A 20 -2.16 0.83 19.80
CA HIS A 20 -3.61 0.93 20.02
C HIS A 20 -3.98 0.78 21.50
N LYS A 21 -3.30 -0.10 22.23
CA LYS A 21 -3.56 -0.28 23.67
C LYS A 21 -3.36 1.02 24.45
N ASN A 22 -2.43 1.86 24.02
CA ASN A 22 -2.07 3.09 24.75
C ASN A 22 -2.81 4.32 24.23
N ILE A 23 -3.23 4.34 22.96
CA ILE A 23 -3.95 5.47 22.38
C ILE A 23 -5.14 4.98 21.52
N PRO A 24 -6.07 4.24 22.14
CA PRO A 24 -7.15 3.57 21.37
C PRO A 24 -8.03 4.54 20.59
N ASN A 25 -8.29 5.74 21.11
CA ASN A 25 -9.15 6.70 20.42
C ASN A 25 -8.48 7.25 19.15
N THR A 26 -7.18 7.48 19.21
CA THR A 26 -6.42 8.00 18.07
C THR A 26 -6.34 6.95 16.95
N THR A 27 -5.97 5.73 17.29
CA THR A 27 -5.84 4.67 16.28
C THR A 27 -7.18 4.26 15.71
N LYS A 28 -8.24 4.28 16.51
CA LYS A 28 -9.59 4.04 16.03
C LYS A 28 -10.04 5.12 15.04
N ALA A 29 -9.75 6.38 15.36
CA ALA A 29 -10.07 7.50 14.48
C ALA A 29 -9.32 7.39 13.15
N PHE A 30 -8.06 6.99 13.18
CA PHE A 30 -7.27 6.77 11.97
C PHE A 30 -7.87 5.64 11.12
N SER A 31 -8.26 4.53 11.76
CA SER A 31 -8.90 3.41 11.05
C SER A 31 -10.19 3.85 10.36
N GLN A 32 -11.01 4.66 11.03
CA GLN A 32 -12.23 5.20 10.45
C GLN A 32 -11.94 6.15 9.29
N LEU A 33 -10.92 7.00 9.44
CA LEU A 33 -10.48 7.90 8.37
C LEU A 33 -10.04 7.11 7.14
N SER A 34 -9.25 6.07 7.35
CA SER A 34 -8.76 5.21 6.27
C SER A 34 -9.91 4.57 5.49
N LYS A 35 -10.88 4.01 6.22
CA LYS A 35 -12.06 3.39 5.60
C LYS A 35 -12.89 4.40 4.80
N ALA A 36 -13.10 5.58 5.37
CA ALA A 36 -13.90 6.62 4.71
C ALA A 36 -13.20 7.12 3.44
N GLY A 37 -11.89 7.31 3.50
CA GLY A 37 -11.12 7.84 2.38
C GLY A 37 -10.99 6.89 1.20
N THR A 38 -11.03 5.58 1.46
CA THR A 38 -10.87 4.57 0.40
C THR A 38 -12.18 3.87 0.04
N ALA A 39 -13.30 4.27 0.64
CA ALA A 39 -14.60 3.66 0.34
C ALA A 39 -15.02 3.91 -1.10
N GLU A 40 -15.81 2.97 -1.64
CA GLU A 40 -16.39 3.07 -2.98
C GLU A 40 -17.18 4.37 -3.12
N GLY A 41 -16.96 5.08 -4.23
CA GLY A 41 -17.65 6.31 -4.54
C GLY A 41 -17.69 6.49 -6.06
N VAL A 42 -17.62 7.73 -6.53
CA VAL A 42 -17.47 8.00 -7.97
C VAL A 42 -16.22 7.32 -8.50
N LEU A 43 -15.14 7.35 -7.72
CA LEU A 43 -13.96 6.53 -7.97
C LEU A 43 -14.16 5.22 -7.23
N ASP A 44 -13.93 4.10 -7.89
CA ASP A 44 -14.09 2.81 -7.24
C ASP A 44 -12.95 2.53 -6.24
N GLU A 45 -13.14 1.53 -5.42
CA GLU A 45 -12.19 1.18 -4.37
C GLU A 45 -10.82 0.82 -4.96
N LYS A 46 -10.81 0.07 -6.07
CA LYS A 46 -9.55 -0.31 -6.74
C LYS A 46 -8.78 0.93 -7.20
N THR A 47 -9.46 1.88 -7.82
CA THR A 47 -8.85 3.14 -8.26
C THR A 47 -8.25 3.89 -7.08
N LYS A 48 -8.99 3.98 -5.98
CA LYS A 48 -8.49 4.65 -4.76
C LYS A 48 -7.27 3.94 -4.18
N GLU A 49 -7.24 2.61 -4.21
CA GLU A 49 -6.09 1.85 -3.74
C GLU A 49 -4.88 2.00 -4.67
N LEU A 50 -5.09 2.16 -5.98
CA LEU A 50 -3.99 2.47 -6.90
C LEU A 50 -3.42 3.86 -6.60
N ILE A 51 -4.28 4.84 -6.33
CA ILE A 51 -3.84 6.18 -5.92
C ILE A 51 -3.04 6.10 -4.61
N ALA A 52 -3.55 5.33 -3.65
CA ALA A 52 -2.88 5.15 -2.37
C ALA A 52 -1.49 4.52 -2.54
N LEU A 53 -1.37 3.53 -3.41
CA LEU A 53 -0.08 2.91 -3.73
C LEU A 53 0.89 3.94 -4.31
N ALA A 54 0.42 4.77 -5.25
CA ALA A 54 1.24 5.82 -5.84
C ALA A 54 1.78 6.77 -4.78
N LEU A 55 0.91 7.20 -3.86
CA LEU A 55 1.31 8.10 -2.77
C LEU A 55 2.26 7.40 -1.80
N ALA A 56 2.06 6.11 -1.54
CA ALA A 56 2.96 5.32 -0.69
C ALA A 56 4.38 5.24 -1.27
N VAL A 57 4.48 5.05 -2.59
CA VAL A 57 5.76 5.05 -3.29
C VAL A 57 6.42 6.43 -3.19
N GLY A 58 5.66 7.49 -3.44
CA GLY A 58 6.17 8.86 -3.33
C GLY A 58 6.60 9.22 -1.92
N ALA A 59 5.91 8.70 -0.91
CA ALA A 59 6.24 8.90 0.49
C ALA A 59 7.35 7.97 1.00
N ARG A 60 7.76 7.00 0.19
CA ARG A 60 8.81 6.02 0.54
C ARG A 60 8.46 5.22 1.79
N CYS A 61 7.22 4.76 1.85
CA CYS A 61 6.69 4.04 3.01
C CYS A 61 6.54 2.56 2.70
N ASP A 62 7.50 1.74 3.15
CA ASP A 62 7.48 0.30 2.88
C ASP A 62 6.21 -0.38 3.37
N ALA A 63 5.80 -0.09 4.60
CA ALA A 63 4.60 -0.71 5.16
C ALA A 63 3.35 -0.29 4.38
N CYS A 64 3.26 0.98 3.98
CA CYS A 64 2.14 1.47 3.18
C CYS A 64 2.08 0.75 1.83
N ILE A 65 3.25 0.60 1.18
CA ILE A 65 3.36 -0.17 -0.06
C ILE A 65 2.83 -1.58 0.15
N GLY A 66 3.24 -2.23 1.22
CA GLY A 66 2.80 -3.59 1.55
C GLY A 66 1.30 -3.69 1.74
N PHE A 67 0.71 -2.81 2.56
CA PHE A 67 -0.72 -2.84 2.82
C PHE A 67 -1.55 -2.57 1.57
N HIS A 68 -1.13 -1.60 0.74
CA HIS A 68 -1.91 -1.24 -0.45
C HIS A 68 -1.74 -2.26 -1.59
N THR A 69 -0.57 -2.86 -1.76
CA THR A 69 -0.42 -3.95 -2.74
C THR A 69 -1.23 -5.17 -2.33
N LYS A 70 -1.27 -5.47 -1.03
CA LYS A 70 -2.10 -6.56 -0.51
C LYS A 70 -3.58 -6.30 -0.80
N ALA A 71 -4.05 -5.08 -0.58
CA ALA A 71 -5.43 -4.69 -0.87
C ALA A 71 -5.72 -4.80 -2.37
N LEU A 72 -4.78 -4.39 -3.22
CA LEU A 72 -4.95 -4.44 -4.66
C LEU A 72 -5.05 -5.87 -5.19
N VAL A 73 -4.30 -6.79 -4.62
CA VAL A 73 -4.42 -8.22 -4.96
C VAL A 73 -5.84 -8.70 -4.66
N LYS A 74 -6.39 -8.36 -3.49
CA LYS A 74 -7.76 -8.73 -3.12
C LYS A 74 -8.80 -8.13 -4.03
N LEU A 75 -8.55 -6.91 -4.52
CA LEU A 75 -9.49 -6.19 -5.39
C LEU A 75 -9.36 -6.61 -6.85
N GLY A 76 -8.48 -7.54 -7.17
CA GLY A 76 -8.32 -8.05 -8.51
C GLY A 76 -7.57 -7.13 -9.46
N ALA A 77 -6.74 -6.23 -8.95
CA ALA A 77 -5.91 -5.38 -9.79
C ALA A 77 -4.94 -6.24 -10.61
N THR A 78 -4.71 -5.83 -11.84
CA THR A 78 -3.77 -6.53 -12.73
C THR A 78 -2.36 -5.96 -12.57
N GLU A 79 -1.37 -6.75 -12.96
CA GLU A 79 0.03 -6.28 -13.01
C GLU A 79 0.15 -5.02 -13.87
N GLN A 80 -0.58 -4.96 -14.97
CA GLN A 80 -0.52 -3.81 -15.88
C GLN A 80 -1.10 -2.55 -15.24
N GLU A 81 -2.20 -2.69 -14.50
CA GLU A 81 -2.78 -1.54 -13.77
C GLU A 81 -1.80 -0.99 -12.74
N VAL A 82 -1.15 -1.88 -12.00
CA VAL A 82 -0.15 -1.49 -11.01
C VAL A 82 1.05 -0.84 -11.71
N ALA A 83 1.54 -1.45 -12.79
CA ALA A 83 2.70 -0.93 -13.53
C ALA A 83 2.45 0.47 -14.08
N GLU A 84 1.27 0.71 -14.65
CA GLU A 84 0.95 2.04 -15.21
C GLU A 84 0.83 3.09 -14.11
N THR A 85 0.26 2.72 -12.96
CA THR A 85 0.21 3.59 -11.80
C THR A 85 1.63 3.96 -11.34
N LEU A 86 2.51 2.98 -11.25
CA LEU A 86 3.91 3.19 -10.86
C LEU A 86 4.65 4.05 -11.88
N GLY A 87 4.29 3.96 -13.16
CA GLY A 87 4.86 4.82 -14.20
C GLY A 87 4.64 6.30 -13.90
N VAL A 88 3.46 6.65 -13.39
CA VAL A 88 3.18 8.03 -12.99
C VAL A 88 4.08 8.46 -11.83
N CYS A 89 4.34 7.55 -10.89
CA CYS A 89 5.26 7.84 -9.78
C CYS A 89 6.67 8.17 -10.28
N VAL A 90 7.13 7.44 -11.29
CA VAL A 90 8.46 7.66 -11.88
C VAL A 90 8.54 9.02 -12.54
N VAL A 91 7.49 9.41 -13.27
CA VAL A 91 7.43 10.73 -13.92
C VAL A 91 7.54 11.85 -12.89
N MET A 92 6.82 11.70 -11.79
CA MET A 92 6.74 12.75 -10.78
C MET A 92 7.93 12.78 -9.81
N GLY A 93 8.52 11.62 -9.51
CA GLY A 93 9.53 11.50 -8.46
C GLY A 93 10.94 11.13 -8.94
N GLY A 94 11.10 10.75 -10.20
CA GLY A 94 12.42 10.42 -10.76
C GLY A 94 13.02 9.15 -10.18
N GLY A 95 14.36 9.12 -10.11
CA GLY A 95 15.13 7.95 -9.69
C GLY A 95 14.69 7.29 -8.38
N PRO A 96 14.58 8.04 -7.30
CA PRO A 96 14.14 7.44 -6.02
C PRO A 96 12.76 6.78 -6.12
N SER A 97 11.83 7.39 -6.83
CA SER A 97 10.50 6.79 -7.03
C SER A 97 10.57 5.54 -7.89
N MET A 98 11.48 5.49 -8.87
CA MET A 98 11.68 4.28 -9.67
C MET A 98 12.18 3.12 -8.81
N MET A 99 13.07 3.39 -7.87
CA MET A 99 13.58 2.36 -6.95
C MET A 99 12.44 1.82 -6.07
N TYR A 100 11.62 2.71 -5.52
CA TYR A 100 10.47 2.28 -4.71
C TYR A 100 9.37 1.66 -5.55
N ALA A 101 9.20 2.08 -6.82
CA ALA A 101 8.26 1.42 -7.72
C ALA A 101 8.67 -0.05 -7.97
N ALA A 102 9.97 -0.32 -8.11
CA ALA A 102 10.48 -1.68 -8.22
C ALA A 102 10.15 -2.51 -6.98
N GLU A 103 10.27 -1.92 -5.79
CA GLU A 103 9.87 -2.57 -4.54
C GLU A 103 8.37 -2.86 -4.51
N ALA A 104 7.55 -1.94 -5.03
CA ALA A 104 6.10 -2.14 -5.08
C ALA A 104 5.72 -3.30 -6.02
N VAL A 105 6.44 -3.47 -7.12
CA VAL A 105 6.26 -4.63 -8.01
C VAL A 105 6.54 -5.92 -7.24
N ALA A 106 7.64 -5.97 -6.50
CA ALA A 106 8.00 -7.14 -5.71
C ALA A 106 6.93 -7.44 -4.66
N SER A 107 6.40 -6.40 -4.00
CA SER A 107 5.34 -6.54 -3.01
C SER A 107 4.07 -7.13 -3.63
N PHE A 108 3.64 -6.58 -4.77
CA PHE A 108 2.45 -7.05 -5.46
C PHE A 108 2.60 -8.52 -5.88
N GLU A 109 3.76 -8.90 -6.41
CA GLU A 109 4.04 -10.29 -6.78
C GLU A 109 4.00 -11.22 -5.56
N GLU A 110 4.58 -10.79 -4.46
CA GLU A 110 4.60 -11.58 -3.23
C GLU A 110 3.19 -11.89 -2.75
N PHE A 111 2.32 -10.88 -2.64
CA PHE A 111 0.95 -11.07 -2.20
C PHE A 111 0.10 -11.82 -3.22
N SER A 112 0.39 -11.67 -4.51
CA SER A 112 -0.33 -12.41 -5.56
C SER A 112 -0.09 -13.91 -5.44
N LYS A 113 1.10 -14.33 -5.05
CA LYS A 113 1.43 -15.75 -4.88
C LYS A 113 0.78 -16.36 -3.64
N GLU A 114 0.49 -15.55 -2.62
CA GLU A 114 -0.14 -16.03 -1.39
C GLU A 114 -1.66 -16.18 -1.53
N GLY A 115 -2.23 -15.43 -2.45
CA GLY A 115 -3.66 -15.44 -2.70
C GLY A 115 -4.07 -16.51 -3.66
#